data_26605d7493b6a29f2777b66a5f54a4de
#
_entry.id   26605d7493b6a29f2777b66a5f54a4de
#
_cell.length_a   1.000
_cell.length_b   1.000
_cell.length_c   1.000
_cell.angle_alpha   90.00
_cell.angle_beta   90.00
_cell.angle_gamma   90.00
#
_symmetry.space_group_name_H-M   'P 1'
#
loop_
_entity.id
_entity.type
_entity.pdbx_description
1 polymer ?
#
loop_
_entity_poly.entity_id
_entity_poly.type
_entity_poly.pdbx_seq_one_letter_code
_entity_poly.pdbx_strand_id
1 'polypeptide(L)'
;MFNDIIVNVKGGSPPLIKILVKGAVSSSQMKYIQLPFIIILSILASCSDADFDIVIRNGTIIDGSGYAAYTSDIGIINDKIVKIGDLSKQTTKRTIDATNQVVSPGFIDSHTHAIRGIFDVPTAESSLLQGVTTLTDGNDGTSPHPIDAHFQKIENAKISPNWAVFVGQGTIRKEVMGLENRDPTTSELSEMELLVQEAMEDGALGISTGLFYIPGSFSLTSEVISLSKIAASYGGIYISHMREEAADVLKSVNETINIGLEAKIPVQITHHKIIGKENWGLSKETLRLVDDAIKGGLKVSIDQYPYTAS
;
A
#
# COMPACT_ATOMS: atom_id res chain seq x y z
N MET A 1 -11.24 -2.82 -8.03
CA MET A 1 -11.01 -4.27 -8.15
C MET A 1 -9.50 -4.42 -8.15
N PHE A 2 -8.90 -4.59 -6.95
CA PHE A 2 -7.43 -4.69 -6.79
C PHE A 2 -7.03 -6.15 -6.95
N ASN A 3 -6.38 -6.47 -8.07
CA ASN A 3 -5.91 -7.82 -8.40
C ASN A 3 -4.38 -7.95 -8.39
N ASP A 4 -3.68 -7.14 -7.62
CA ASP A 4 -2.22 -7.24 -7.53
C ASP A 4 -1.81 -7.63 -6.13
N ILE A 5 -1.58 -8.94 -5.95
CA ILE A 5 -0.91 -9.48 -4.76
C ILE A 5 0.57 -9.50 -5.10
N ILE A 6 1.32 -8.54 -4.58
CA ILE A 6 2.78 -8.48 -4.79
C ILE A 6 3.46 -9.30 -3.71
N VAL A 7 3.92 -10.48 -4.06
CA VAL A 7 4.88 -11.23 -3.25
C VAL A 7 6.28 -10.82 -3.71
N ASN A 8 6.95 -9.97 -2.94
CA ASN A 8 8.31 -9.54 -3.27
C ASN A 8 9.31 -10.65 -2.90
N VAL A 9 9.66 -11.52 -3.87
CA VAL A 9 10.71 -12.51 -3.70
C VAL A 9 11.97 -11.98 -4.40
N LYS A 10 12.92 -11.44 -3.62
CA LYS A 10 14.26 -11.09 -4.14
C LYS A 10 15.01 -12.34 -4.58
N GLY A 11 15.19 -12.51 -5.88
CA GLY A 11 16.14 -13.44 -6.48
C GLY A 11 17.02 -12.71 -7.48
N GLY A 12 18.31 -12.65 -7.19
CA GLY A 12 19.30 -12.03 -8.10
C GLY A 12 19.36 -12.76 -9.44
N SER A 13 19.39 -12.01 -10.53
CA SER A 13 19.54 -12.52 -11.89
C SER A 13 20.92 -13.14 -12.12
N PRO A 14 21.03 -14.35 -12.70
CA PRO A 14 22.33 -14.90 -13.11
C PRO A 14 22.85 -14.17 -14.37
N PRO A 15 24.17 -14.05 -14.53
CA PRO A 15 24.75 -13.36 -15.69
C PRO A 15 24.53 -14.13 -16.98
N LEU A 16 24.17 -13.42 -18.04
CA LEU A 16 24.08 -13.91 -19.41
C LEU A 16 25.46 -14.34 -19.92
N ILE A 17 25.66 -15.63 -20.14
CA ILE A 17 26.84 -16.16 -20.84
C ILE A 17 26.58 -16.10 -22.34
N LYS A 18 27.25 -15.19 -23.03
CA LYS A 18 27.31 -15.17 -24.50
C LYS A 18 28.39 -16.16 -24.94
N ILE A 19 27.98 -17.28 -25.57
CA ILE A 19 28.90 -18.17 -26.26
C ILE A 19 28.98 -17.74 -27.72
N LEU A 20 30.13 -17.19 -28.11
CA LEU A 20 30.47 -16.92 -29.50
C LEU A 20 31.14 -18.17 -30.09
N VAL A 21 30.48 -18.86 -31.02
CA VAL A 21 31.12 -19.92 -31.81
C VAL A 21 31.55 -19.32 -33.14
N LYS A 22 32.86 -19.06 -33.31
CA LYS A 22 33.46 -18.83 -34.64
C LYS A 22 34.31 -20.02 -34.99
N GLY A 23 34.04 -20.64 -36.08
CA GLY A 23 34.88 -21.68 -36.63
C GLY A 23 34.25 -22.32 -37.86
N ALA A 24 34.68 -21.91 -39.05
CA ALA A 24 34.35 -22.59 -40.29
C ALA A 24 35.20 -23.88 -40.40
N VAL A 25 34.54 -25.02 -40.59
CA VAL A 25 35.21 -26.29 -40.85
C VAL A 25 34.96 -26.73 -42.28
N SER A 26 36.05 -27.03 -42.98
CA SER A 26 36.12 -27.48 -44.39
C SER A 26 35.40 -28.80 -44.63
N SER A 27 34.81 -28.94 -45.82
CA SER A 27 33.84 -29.96 -46.28
C SER A 27 34.38 -31.36 -46.60
N SER A 28 35.49 -31.83 -46.03
CA SER A 28 36.07 -33.11 -46.45
C SER A 28 36.19 -34.22 -45.43
N GLN A 29 35.54 -34.14 -44.26
CA GLN A 29 35.57 -35.14 -43.18
C GLN A 29 34.16 -35.51 -42.66
N MET A 30 33.19 -35.74 -43.52
CA MET A 30 31.82 -36.00 -43.09
C MET A 30 31.40 -37.44 -43.44
N LYS A 31 31.85 -38.43 -42.70
CA LYS A 31 31.27 -39.81 -42.82
C LYS A 31 31.13 -40.63 -41.51
N TYR A 32 31.62 -40.19 -40.34
CA TYR A 32 31.55 -41.04 -39.13
C TYR A 32 31.15 -40.38 -37.82
N ILE A 33 30.42 -39.25 -37.82
CA ILE A 33 30.01 -38.51 -36.60
C ILE A 33 28.48 -38.36 -36.50
N GLN A 34 27.68 -39.25 -37.07
CA GLN A 34 26.22 -39.04 -37.01
C GLN A 34 25.49 -39.73 -35.85
N LEU A 35 26.05 -40.76 -35.24
CA LEU A 35 25.32 -41.47 -34.17
C LEU A 35 25.44 -40.90 -32.75
N PRO A 36 26.59 -40.40 -32.30
CA PRO A 36 26.66 -39.81 -30.95
C PRO A 36 26.06 -38.39 -30.82
N PHE A 37 25.95 -37.64 -31.94
CA PHE A 37 25.43 -36.29 -31.93
C PHE A 37 23.90 -36.21 -31.75
N ILE A 38 23.17 -37.22 -32.23
CA ILE A 38 21.71 -37.30 -32.07
C ILE A 38 21.33 -37.66 -30.65
N ILE A 39 22.14 -38.47 -29.93
CA ILE A 39 21.91 -38.83 -28.54
C ILE A 39 22.23 -37.68 -27.60
N ILE A 40 23.23 -36.85 -27.89
CA ILE A 40 23.56 -35.66 -27.10
C ILE A 40 22.52 -34.54 -27.31
N LEU A 41 21.98 -34.39 -28.51
CA LEU A 41 20.91 -33.41 -28.78
C LEU A 41 19.57 -33.79 -28.12
N SER A 42 19.31 -35.09 -27.93
CA SER A 42 18.12 -35.60 -27.26
C SER A 42 18.16 -35.41 -25.72
N ILE A 43 19.36 -35.29 -25.13
CA ILE A 43 19.54 -35.04 -23.68
C ILE A 43 19.40 -33.53 -23.38
N LEU A 44 19.65 -32.64 -24.34
CA LEU A 44 19.51 -31.18 -24.17
C LEU A 44 18.08 -30.69 -24.39
N ALA A 45 17.18 -31.53 -24.89
CA ALA A 45 15.79 -31.17 -25.17
C ALA A 45 14.82 -31.46 -24.00
N SER A 46 15.31 -31.82 -22.80
CA SER A 46 14.47 -32.16 -21.64
C SER A 46 14.63 -31.22 -20.46
N CYS A 47 14.97 -29.95 -20.69
CA CYS A 47 14.66 -28.90 -19.73
C CYS A 47 13.33 -28.29 -20.14
N SER A 48 12.22 -28.95 -19.83
CA SER A 48 10.95 -28.24 -19.83
C SER A 48 11.02 -27.24 -18.66
N ASP A 49 10.85 -25.96 -18.97
CA ASP A 49 10.65 -24.96 -17.92
C ASP A 49 9.51 -25.44 -17.02
N ALA A 50 9.68 -25.26 -15.71
CA ALA A 50 8.63 -25.59 -14.76
C ALA A 50 7.38 -24.74 -15.07
N ASP A 51 6.18 -25.32 -14.88
CA ASP A 51 4.91 -24.64 -15.14
C ASP A 51 4.74 -23.39 -14.26
N PHE A 52 5.37 -23.40 -13.06
CA PHE A 52 5.33 -22.30 -12.09
C PHE A 52 6.69 -22.06 -11.46
N ASP A 53 6.96 -20.82 -11.06
CA ASP A 53 8.12 -20.49 -10.24
C ASP A 53 7.92 -20.97 -8.81
N ILE A 54 6.73 -20.73 -8.26
CA ILE A 54 6.34 -21.15 -6.91
C ILE A 54 4.94 -21.76 -6.95
N VAL A 55 4.75 -22.88 -6.25
CA VAL A 55 3.42 -23.37 -5.91
C VAL A 55 3.30 -23.45 -4.39
N ILE A 56 2.29 -22.78 -3.84
CA ILE A 56 1.86 -22.93 -2.44
C ILE A 56 0.80 -24.04 -2.43
N ARG A 57 1.03 -25.12 -1.68
CA ARG A 57 0.17 -26.30 -1.67
C ARG A 57 -0.59 -26.45 -0.38
N ASN A 58 -1.80 -27.01 -0.47
CA ASN A 58 -2.61 -27.49 0.66
C ASN A 58 -3.05 -26.39 1.65
N GLY A 59 -2.92 -25.12 1.29
CA GLY A 59 -3.26 -24.02 2.19
C GLY A 59 -4.76 -23.76 2.32
N THR A 60 -5.20 -23.35 3.49
CA THR A 60 -6.52 -22.77 3.68
C THR A 60 -6.50 -21.32 3.25
N ILE A 61 -7.15 -20.98 2.14
CA ILE A 61 -7.12 -19.65 1.55
C ILE A 61 -8.20 -18.78 2.18
N ILE A 62 -7.77 -17.59 2.65
CA ILE A 62 -8.65 -16.47 3.06
C ILE A 62 -8.21 -15.27 2.23
N ASP A 63 -8.96 -14.97 1.17
CA ASP A 63 -8.53 -14.03 0.13
C ASP A 63 -9.01 -12.57 0.34
N GLY A 64 -9.66 -12.29 1.47
CA GLY A 64 -10.19 -10.96 1.78
C GLY A 64 -11.49 -10.59 1.06
N SER A 65 -12.06 -11.49 0.26
CA SER A 65 -13.33 -11.26 -0.47
C SER A 65 -14.57 -11.23 0.43
N GLY A 66 -14.44 -11.69 1.69
CA GLY A 66 -15.57 -11.91 2.60
C GLY A 66 -16.29 -13.25 2.41
N TYR A 67 -15.90 -14.06 1.43
CA TYR A 67 -16.42 -15.43 1.28
C TYR A 67 -15.78 -16.40 2.27
N ALA A 68 -16.38 -17.58 2.41
CA ALA A 68 -15.85 -18.63 3.28
C ALA A 68 -14.46 -19.08 2.81
N ALA A 69 -13.59 -19.40 3.78
CA ALA A 69 -12.28 -19.98 3.52
C ALA A 69 -12.41 -21.32 2.74
N TYR A 70 -11.45 -21.59 1.87
CA TYR A 70 -11.40 -22.81 1.06
C TYR A 70 -9.96 -23.34 0.92
N THR A 71 -9.79 -24.64 0.71
CA THR A 71 -8.47 -25.26 0.49
C THR A 71 -8.19 -25.33 -0.99
N SER A 72 -6.98 -24.85 -1.40
CA SER A 72 -6.52 -24.91 -2.78
C SER A 72 -5.02 -24.70 -2.86
N ASP A 73 -4.43 -24.98 -4.04
CA ASP A 73 -3.07 -24.61 -4.36
C ASP A 73 -3.05 -23.25 -5.07
N ILE A 74 -1.91 -22.54 -4.96
CA ILE A 74 -1.67 -21.25 -5.60
C ILE A 74 -0.40 -21.36 -6.46
N GLY A 75 -0.52 -21.10 -7.77
CA GLY A 75 0.58 -21.08 -8.71
C GLY A 75 1.02 -19.65 -9.04
N ILE A 76 2.31 -19.38 -8.90
CA ILE A 76 2.94 -18.07 -9.08
C ILE A 76 3.98 -18.16 -10.19
N ILE A 77 3.94 -17.20 -11.12
CA ILE A 77 4.96 -16.98 -12.15
C ILE A 77 5.44 -15.54 -12.01
N ASN A 78 6.75 -15.36 -11.88
CA ASN A 78 7.38 -14.09 -11.54
C ASN A 78 6.79 -13.55 -10.21
N ASP A 79 6.08 -12.43 -10.26
CA ASP A 79 5.47 -11.73 -9.15
C ASP A 79 3.94 -11.84 -9.11
N LYS A 80 3.35 -12.71 -9.97
CA LYS A 80 1.88 -12.79 -10.13
C LYS A 80 1.33 -14.15 -9.79
N ILE A 81 0.20 -14.15 -9.06
CA ILE A 81 -0.66 -15.33 -8.96
C ILE A 81 -1.36 -15.51 -10.30
N VAL A 82 -1.04 -16.63 -10.97
CA VAL A 82 -1.59 -16.93 -12.30
C VAL A 82 -2.65 -18.03 -12.25
N LYS A 83 -2.69 -18.82 -11.17
CA LYS A 83 -3.68 -19.87 -11.03
C LYS A 83 -3.94 -20.20 -9.56
N ILE A 84 -5.21 -20.41 -9.23
CA ILE A 84 -5.68 -21.00 -7.97
C ILE A 84 -6.50 -22.22 -8.34
N GLY A 85 -6.22 -23.39 -7.75
CA GLY A 85 -6.89 -24.65 -8.07
C GLY A 85 -6.06 -25.87 -7.72
N ASP A 86 -6.46 -27.06 -8.19
CA ASP A 86 -5.62 -28.26 -8.07
C ASP A 86 -4.41 -28.15 -9.01
N LEU A 87 -3.23 -28.05 -8.43
CA LEU A 87 -1.95 -28.00 -9.13
C LEU A 87 -1.09 -29.26 -8.88
N SER A 88 -1.68 -30.33 -8.38
CA SER A 88 -0.97 -31.57 -8.02
C SER A 88 -0.13 -32.18 -9.15
N LYS A 89 -0.53 -31.95 -10.41
CA LYS A 89 0.12 -32.48 -11.62
C LYS A 89 1.11 -31.50 -12.27
N GLN A 90 1.19 -30.26 -11.78
CA GLN A 90 2.04 -29.21 -12.31
C GLN A 90 3.45 -29.26 -11.71
N THR A 91 4.42 -28.93 -12.56
CA THR A 91 5.83 -28.78 -12.15
C THR A 91 6.07 -27.37 -11.60
N THR A 92 7.01 -27.23 -10.66
CA THR A 92 7.35 -25.95 -10.06
C THR A 92 8.83 -25.91 -9.70
N LYS A 93 9.44 -24.73 -9.76
CA LYS A 93 10.82 -24.52 -9.29
C LYS A 93 10.91 -24.59 -7.76
N ARG A 94 9.85 -24.16 -7.04
CA ARG A 94 9.78 -24.17 -5.57
C ARG A 94 8.38 -24.52 -5.10
N THR A 95 8.29 -25.44 -4.16
CA THR A 95 7.04 -25.74 -3.42
C THR A 95 7.10 -25.15 -2.03
N ILE A 96 5.99 -24.55 -1.59
CA ILE A 96 5.73 -24.17 -0.20
C ILE A 96 4.56 -25.04 0.27
N ASP A 97 4.81 -25.91 1.25
CA ASP A 97 3.73 -26.70 1.87
C ASP A 97 3.06 -25.86 2.96
N ALA A 98 1.80 -25.51 2.74
CA ALA A 98 0.95 -24.76 3.66
C ALA A 98 -0.09 -25.66 4.37
N THR A 99 0.18 -26.97 4.50
CA THR A 99 -0.70 -27.87 5.21
C THR A 99 -0.95 -27.37 6.63
N ASN A 100 -2.22 -27.27 7.03
CA ASN A 100 -2.69 -26.71 8.30
C ASN A 100 -2.32 -25.22 8.52
N GLN A 101 -2.00 -24.50 7.47
CA GLN A 101 -1.74 -23.05 7.52
C GLN A 101 -2.79 -22.27 6.73
N VAL A 102 -2.97 -21.03 7.14
CA VAL A 102 -3.77 -20.05 6.38
C VAL A 102 -2.87 -19.33 5.38
N VAL A 103 -3.36 -19.19 4.16
CA VAL A 103 -2.74 -18.37 3.12
C VAL A 103 -3.66 -17.19 2.84
N SER A 104 -3.16 -15.99 3.03
CA SER A 104 -3.88 -14.76 2.79
C SER A 104 -3.05 -13.78 1.99
N PRO A 105 -3.66 -12.75 1.38
CA PRO A 105 -2.91 -11.56 0.93
C PRO A 105 -2.11 -10.96 2.08
N GLY A 106 -0.98 -10.32 1.77
CA GLY A 106 -0.25 -9.54 2.75
C GLY A 106 -1.12 -8.40 3.28
N PHE A 107 -1.00 -8.10 4.57
CA PHE A 107 -1.75 -7.02 5.19
C PHE A 107 -1.21 -5.66 4.77
N ILE A 108 -2.13 -4.70 4.64
CA ILE A 108 -1.82 -3.30 4.41
C ILE A 108 -2.01 -2.58 5.75
N ASP A 109 -0.93 -2.01 6.28
CA ASP A 109 -1.05 -1.10 7.42
C ASP A 109 -1.38 0.30 6.90
N SER A 110 -2.62 0.70 7.11
CA SER A 110 -3.17 1.95 6.57
C SER A 110 -2.78 3.19 7.38
N HIS A 111 -2.07 3.02 8.51
CA HIS A 111 -1.66 4.12 9.36
C HIS A 111 -0.33 3.83 10.05
N THR A 112 0.76 4.27 9.45
CA THR A 112 2.10 4.11 10.04
C THR A 112 2.85 5.44 10.10
N HIS A 113 3.91 5.46 10.91
CA HIS A 113 4.95 6.48 10.91
C HIS A 113 6.30 5.86 10.56
N ALA A 114 6.29 4.89 9.65
CA ALA A 114 7.46 4.09 9.29
C ALA A 114 8.58 4.93 8.66
N ILE A 115 8.27 6.11 8.12
CA ILE A 115 9.27 7.07 7.61
C ILE A 115 10.37 7.37 8.64
N ARG A 116 10.04 7.30 9.93
CA ARG A 116 10.98 7.59 11.03
C ARG A 116 12.11 6.57 11.15
N GLY A 117 11.98 5.39 10.55
CA GLY A 117 12.99 4.33 10.68
C GLY A 117 13.23 3.51 9.42
N ILE A 118 12.43 3.69 8.36
CA ILE A 118 12.51 2.84 7.15
C ILE A 118 13.87 2.94 6.42
N PHE A 119 14.52 4.09 6.50
CA PHE A 119 15.84 4.27 5.88
C PHE A 119 16.98 3.67 6.72
N ASP A 120 16.77 3.52 8.04
CA ASP A 120 17.74 2.88 8.95
C ASP A 120 17.58 1.35 8.92
N VAL A 121 16.33 0.86 8.79
CA VAL A 121 15.99 -0.57 8.73
C VAL A 121 15.11 -0.86 7.52
N PRO A 122 15.69 -0.85 6.30
CA PRO A 122 14.93 -1.01 5.05
C PRO A 122 14.20 -2.36 4.91
N THR A 123 14.62 -3.36 5.67
CA THR A 123 13.96 -4.68 5.69
C THR A 123 12.59 -4.64 6.37
N ALA A 124 12.33 -3.67 7.25
CA ALA A 124 11.08 -3.54 8.02
C ALA A 124 10.60 -4.89 8.64
N GLU A 125 11.53 -5.66 9.21
CA GLU A 125 11.28 -7.02 9.69
C GLU A 125 10.15 -7.08 10.72
N SER A 126 10.04 -6.07 11.58
CA SER A 126 8.97 -5.98 12.58
C SER A 126 7.56 -6.02 11.97
N SER A 127 7.39 -5.44 10.78
CA SER A 127 6.12 -5.44 10.04
C SER A 127 5.97 -6.71 9.20
N LEU A 128 7.00 -7.07 8.43
CA LEU A 128 6.95 -8.23 7.53
C LEU A 128 6.74 -9.56 8.28
N LEU A 129 7.36 -9.74 9.44
CA LEU A 129 7.20 -10.95 10.28
C LEU A 129 5.78 -11.08 10.87
N GLN A 130 5.01 -10.00 10.86
CA GLN A 130 3.58 -9.99 11.22
C GLN A 130 2.65 -10.11 10.00
N GLY A 131 3.22 -10.30 8.80
CA GLY A 131 2.45 -10.41 7.56
C GLY A 131 2.06 -9.08 6.94
N VAL A 132 2.52 -7.94 7.46
CA VAL A 132 2.29 -6.62 6.86
C VAL A 132 3.28 -6.43 5.71
N THR A 133 2.77 -6.37 4.49
CA THR A 133 3.59 -6.27 3.26
C THR A 133 3.51 -4.90 2.61
N THR A 134 2.60 -4.06 3.05
CA THR A 134 2.43 -2.68 2.56
C THR A 134 2.31 -1.72 3.74
N LEU A 135 3.10 -0.66 3.71
CA LEU A 135 3.08 0.41 4.71
C LEU A 135 2.58 1.69 4.05
N THR A 136 1.69 2.40 4.74
CA THR A 136 1.28 3.75 4.34
C THR A 136 1.86 4.77 5.31
N ASP A 137 2.31 5.89 4.79
CA ASP A 137 2.87 6.99 5.57
C ASP A 137 2.29 8.33 5.13
N GLY A 138 2.76 9.43 5.71
CA GLY A 138 2.19 10.75 5.44
C GLY A 138 0.90 11.00 6.19
N ASN A 139 0.68 10.30 7.30
CA ASN A 139 -0.50 10.43 8.16
C ASN A 139 -0.44 11.71 9.02
N ASP A 140 -1.56 12.01 9.69
CA ASP A 140 -1.68 13.09 10.68
C ASP A 140 -1.27 14.47 10.15
N GLY A 141 -1.51 14.70 8.85
CA GLY A 141 -1.25 15.98 8.20
C GLY A 141 0.23 16.31 7.94
N THR A 142 1.12 15.36 8.17
CA THR A 142 2.56 15.54 7.94
C THR A 142 3.08 14.50 6.97
N SER A 143 3.68 14.96 5.86
CA SER A 143 4.26 14.07 4.85
C SER A 143 5.60 14.58 4.37
N PRO A 144 6.42 13.74 3.72
CA PRO A 144 7.44 14.24 2.81
C PRO A 144 6.81 15.10 1.71
N HIS A 145 7.55 16.09 1.21
CA HIS A 145 7.19 16.88 0.05
C HIS A 145 8.48 17.39 -0.63
N PRO A 146 8.63 17.36 -1.97
CA PRO A 146 7.73 16.75 -2.96
C PRO A 146 7.65 15.21 -2.84
N ILE A 147 6.52 14.64 -3.26
CA ILE A 147 6.23 13.20 -3.14
C ILE A 147 7.12 12.37 -4.08
N ASP A 148 7.36 12.80 -5.31
CA ASP A 148 8.22 12.12 -6.27
C ASP A 148 9.65 11.94 -5.74
N ALA A 149 10.24 12.99 -5.15
CA ALA A 149 11.56 12.94 -4.54
C ALA A 149 11.61 11.95 -3.36
N HIS A 150 10.51 11.81 -2.62
CA HIS A 150 10.39 10.80 -1.58
C HIS A 150 10.37 9.38 -2.17
N PHE A 151 9.56 9.13 -3.20
CA PHE A 151 9.52 7.82 -3.86
C PHE A 151 10.88 7.43 -4.45
N GLN A 152 11.62 8.36 -5.03
CA GLN A 152 12.98 8.11 -5.49
C GLN A 152 13.92 7.66 -4.35
N LYS A 153 13.79 8.26 -3.15
CA LYS A 153 14.56 7.82 -1.96
C LYS A 153 14.16 6.41 -1.53
N ILE A 154 12.87 6.10 -1.51
CA ILE A 154 12.34 4.77 -1.19
C ILE A 154 12.87 3.71 -2.16
N GLU A 155 12.83 3.97 -3.46
CA GLU A 155 13.37 3.08 -4.49
C GLU A 155 14.87 2.85 -4.33
N ASN A 156 15.64 3.92 -4.08
CA ASN A 156 17.08 3.84 -3.86
C ASN A 156 17.44 3.06 -2.57
N ALA A 157 16.65 3.18 -1.53
CA ALA A 157 16.82 2.45 -0.28
C ALA A 157 16.49 0.95 -0.42
N LYS A 158 15.78 0.54 -1.48
CA LYS A 158 15.38 -0.85 -1.75
C LYS A 158 14.70 -1.50 -0.55
N ILE A 159 13.71 -0.81 0.01
CA ILE A 159 12.96 -1.31 1.14
C ILE A 159 12.25 -2.62 0.79
N SER A 160 11.98 -3.46 1.79
CA SER A 160 11.32 -4.74 1.56
C SER A 160 9.80 -4.67 1.41
N PRO A 161 9.05 -3.87 2.21
CA PRO A 161 7.61 -3.71 2.03
C PRO A 161 7.29 -2.82 0.83
N ASN A 162 6.07 -2.92 0.34
CA ASN A 162 5.51 -1.89 -0.53
C ASN A 162 5.29 -0.61 0.28
N TRP A 163 5.37 0.51 -0.42
CA TRP A 163 5.25 1.83 0.18
C TRP A 163 4.20 2.68 -0.51
N ALA A 164 3.37 3.34 0.27
CA ALA A 164 2.42 4.31 -0.21
C ALA A 164 2.40 5.52 0.75
N VAL A 165 1.98 6.69 0.26
CA VAL A 165 2.05 7.91 1.04
C VAL A 165 0.84 8.81 0.79
N PHE A 166 0.40 9.50 1.84
CA PHE A 166 -0.57 10.61 1.74
C PHE A 166 0.17 11.95 1.67
N VAL A 167 -0.40 12.92 0.99
CA VAL A 167 0.06 14.30 1.13
C VAL A 167 -0.52 14.91 2.39
N GLY A 168 0.33 15.48 3.24
CA GLY A 168 -0.07 16.08 4.51
C GLY A 168 -0.53 17.52 4.35
N GLN A 169 -1.79 17.84 4.68
CA GLN A 169 -2.32 19.21 4.64
C GLN A 169 -1.49 20.19 5.49
N GLY A 170 -1.05 19.75 6.68
CA GLY A 170 -0.20 20.56 7.55
C GLY A 170 1.17 20.85 6.93
N THR A 171 1.73 19.91 6.16
CA THR A 171 2.97 20.13 5.39
C THR A 171 2.75 21.19 4.32
N ILE A 172 1.72 21.04 3.49
CA ILE A 172 1.39 21.99 2.42
C ILE A 172 1.09 23.37 3.00
N ARG A 173 0.25 23.45 4.04
CA ARG A 173 -0.05 24.73 4.70
C ARG A 173 1.20 25.40 5.25
N LYS A 174 2.11 24.65 5.87
CA LYS A 174 3.36 25.18 6.41
C LYS A 174 4.28 25.70 5.31
N GLU A 175 4.27 25.06 4.16
CA GLU A 175 5.07 25.50 3.01
C GLU A 175 4.62 26.85 2.47
N VAL A 176 3.30 27.06 2.34
CA VAL A 176 2.72 28.27 1.77
C VAL A 176 2.58 29.41 2.81
N MET A 177 2.18 29.08 4.03
CA MET A 177 1.81 30.07 5.06
C MET A 177 2.71 30.05 6.30
N GLY A 178 3.66 29.11 6.41
CA GLY A 178 4.41 28.92 7.64
C GLY A 178 3.52 28.46 8.80
N LEU A 179 3.69 29.06 9.95
CA LEU A 179 2.93 28.75 11.18
C LEU A 179 1.93 29.86 11.55
N GLU A 180 1.48 30.63 10.56
CA GLU A 180 0.54 31.72 10.81
C GLU A 180 -0.86 31.18 11.16
N ASN A 181 -1.39 31.73 12.27
CA ASN A 181 -2.76 31.42 12.73
C ASN A 181 -3.76 32.42 12.12
N ARG A 182 -4.07 32.26 10.86
CA ARG A 182 -5.07 33.02 10.10
C ARG A 182 -5.60 32.19 8.93
N ASP A 183 -6.68 32.63 8.36
CA ASP A 183 -7.18 32.04 7.13
C ASP A 183 -6.22 32.34 5.96
N PRO A 184 -6.13 31.43 4.96
CA PRO A 184 -5.40 31.69 3.75
C PRO A 184 -6.07 32.79 2.93
N THR A 185 -5.27 33.61 2.26
CA THR A 185 -5.77 34.41 1.15
C THR A 185 -6.18 33.53 -0.02
N THR A 186 -6.94 34.07 -0.98
CA THR A 186 -7.30 33.30 -2.19
C THR A 186 -6.09 32.78 -2.95
N SER A 187 -5.00 33.58 -3.00
CA SER A 187 -3.75 33.17 -3.68
C SER A 187 -3.07 32.02 -2.94
N GLU A 188 -2.98 32.09 -1.61
CA GLU A 188 -2.37 31.06 -0.78
C GLU A 188 -3.18 29.75 -0.85
N LEU A 189 -4.51 29.83 -0.82
CA LEU A 189 -5.36 28.65 -1.00
C LEU A 189 -5.15 28.01 -2.37
N SER A 190 -5.11 28.83 -3.43
CA SER A 190 -4.84 28.30 -4.79
C SER A 190 -3.44 27.68 -4.92
N GLU A 191 -2.44 28.23 -4.23
CA GLU A 191 -1.10 27.63 -4.18
C GLU A 191 -1.11 26.29 -3.45
N MET A 192 -1.79 26.19 -2.30
CA MET A 192 -1.95 24.91 -1.60
C MET A 192 -2.70 23.87 -2.46
N GLU A 193 -3.73 24.28 -3.20
CA GLU A 193 -4.45 23.41 -4.14
C GLU A 193 -3.54 22.85 -5.23
N LEU A 194 -2.65 23.69 -5.80
CA LEU A 194 -1.65 23.24 -6.79
C LEU A 194 -0.65 22.23 -6.19
N LEU A 195 -0.14 22.47 -4.99
CA LEU A 195 0.77 21.55 -4.33
C LEU A 195 0.12 20.19 -4.02
N VAL A 196 -1.17 20.19 -3.63
CA VAL A 196 -1.94 18.95 -3.47
C VAL A 196 -2.12 18.25 -4.82
N GLN A 197 -2.40 19.01 -5.88
CA GLN A 197 -2.51 18.46 -7.23
C GLN A 197 -1.20 17.78 -7.67
N GLU A 198 -0.07 18.46 -7.55
CA GLU A 198 1.25 17.92 -7.86
C GLU A 198 1.52 16.63 -7.08
N ALA A 199 1.24 16.62 -5.77
CA ALA A 199 1.42 15.44 -4.94
C ALA A 199 0.54 14.25 -5.40
N MET A 200 -0.69 14.51 -5.86
CA MET A 200 -1.56 13.46 -6.41
C MET A 200 -1.06 12.95 -7.76
N GLU A 201 -0.53 13.83 -8.61
CA GLU A 201 0.10 13.47 -9.88
C GLU A 201 1.37 12.62 -9.67
N ASP A 202 2.12 12.88 -8.60
CA ASP A 202 3.28 12.11 -8.16
C ASP A 202 2.91 10.73 -7.59
N GLY A 203 1.62 10.46 -7.33
CA GLY A 203 1.13 9.17 -6.89
C GLY A 203 0.75 9.07 -5.41
N ALA A 204 0.48 10.19 -4.74
CA ALA A 204 -0.08 10.15 -3.39
C ALA A 204 -1.45 9.44 -3.36
N LEU A 205 -1.73 8.69 -2.28
CA LEU A 205 -3.01 7.97 -2.11
C LEU A 205 -4.21 8.90 -1.87
N GLY A 206 -3.95 10.13 -1.47
CA GLY A 206 -4.95 11.09 -1.05
C GLY A 206 -4.33 12.11 -0.12
N ILE A 207 -5.16 12.76 0.69
CA ILE A 207 -4.76 13.82 1.60
C ILE A 207 -4.98 13.42 3.06
N SER A 208 -4.01 13.73 3.92
CA SER A 208 -4.12 13.54 5.37
C SER A 208 -4.22 14.89 6.11
N THR A 209 -4.93 14.90 7.22
CA THR A 209 -4.92 16.01 8.17
C THR A 209 -4.56 15.57 9.57
N GLY A 210 -3.93 16.48 10.32
CA GLY A 210 -3.76 16.42 11.76
C GLY A 210 -4.30 17.71 12.36
N LEU A 211 -5.64 17.81 12.44
CA LEU A 211 -6.32 19.03 12.86
C LEU A 211 -6.14 19.37 14.33
N PHE A 212 -5.56 18.46 15.09
CA PHE A 212 -5.09 18.71 16.47
C PHE A 212 -3.75 19.45 16.49
N TYR A 213 -2.90 19.23 15.50
CA TYR A 213 -1.52 19.73 15.46
C TYR A 213 -1.39 21.06 14.70
N ILE A 214 -0.42 21.90 15.12
CA ILE A 214 -0.04 23.10 14.36
C ILE A 214 0.76 22.68 13.10
N PRO A 215 0.46 23.28 11.90
CA PRO A 215 -0.51 24.34 11.64
C PRO A 215 -1.92 23.86 11.26
N GLY A 216 -2.18 22.55 11.19
CA GLY A 216 -3.48 22.00 10.82
C GLY A 216 -4.64 22.51 11.71
N SER A 217 -4.38 22.72 13.00
CA SER A 217 -5.37 23.22 13.95
C SER A 217 -5.86 24.64 13.65
N PHE A 218 -5.12 25.41 12.86
CA PHE A 218 -5.49 26.76 12.42
C PHE A 218 -6.41 26.76 11.20
N SER A 219 -6.56 25.59 10.52
CA SER A 219 -7.34 25.49 9.31
C SER A 219 -8.84 25.49 9.60
N LEU A 220 -9.60 26.25 8.82
CA LEU A 220 -11.05 26.09 8.76
C LEU A 220 -11.41 24.80 7.99
N THR A 221 -12.57 24.25 8.30
CA THR A 221 -13.13 23.08 7.58
C THR A 221 -13.25 23.36 6.07
N SER A 222 -13.53 24.59 5.66
CA SER A 222 -13.63 25.00 4.25
C SER A 222 -12.30 24.88 3.49
N GLU A 223 -11.16 25.17 4.13
CA GLU A 223 -9.83 24.97 3.55
C GLU A 223 -9.60 23.46 3.29
N VAL A 224 -9.85 22.63 4.29
CA VAL A 224 -9.70 21.18 4.16
C VAL A 224 -10.61 20.62 3.07
N ILE A 225 -11.85 21.10 2.97
CA ILE A 225 -12.79 20.71 1.90
C ILE A 225 -12.22 21.07 0.53
N SER A 226 -11.65 22.29 0.36
CA SER A 226 -11.07 22.72 -0.91
C SER A 226 -9.95 21.80 -1.36
N LEU A 227 -8.98 21.54 -0.48
CA LEU A 227 -7.85 20.64 -0.75
C LEU A 227 -8.29 19.19 -0.99
N SER A 228 -9.28 18.72 -0.22
CA SER A 228 -9.85 17.38 -0.39
C SER A 228 -10.57 17.20 -1.72
N LYS A 229 -11.17 18.27 -2.29
CA LYS A 229 -11.76 18.24 -3.65
C LYS A 229 -10.71 17.97 -4.72
N ILE A 230 -9.50 18.52 -4.57
CA ILE A 230 -8.40 18.24 -5.47
C ILE A 230 -8.05 16.75 -5.39
N ALA A 231 -7.79 16.21 -4.18
CA ALA A 231 -7.49 14.79 -3.99
C ALA A 231 -8.61 13.88 -4.53
N ALA A 232 -9.89 14.26 -4.33
CA ALA A 232 -11.05 13.53 -4.85
C ALA A 232 -11.05 13.42 -6.37
N SER A 233 -10.62 14.47 -7.10
CA SER A 233 -10.57 14.48 -8.57
C SER A 233 -9.58 13.45 -9.15
N TYR A 234 -8.61 13.02 -8.35
CA TYR A 234 -7.66 11.95 -8.67
C TYR A 234 -8.07 10.57 -8.12
N GLY A 235 -9.26 10.47 -7.52
CA GLY A 235 -9.74 9.23 -6.91
C GLY A 235 -9.10 8.90 -5.56
N GLY A 236 -8.49 9.88 -4.92
CA GLY A 236 -7.87 9.76 -3.61
C GLY A 236 -8.86 9.59 -2.46
N ILE A 237 -8.33 9.42 -1.24
CA ILE A 237 -9.09 9.37 0.00
C ILE A 237 -8.63 10.49 0.96
N TYR A 238 -9.51 10.87 1.89
CA TYR A 238 -9.19 11.79 2.98
C TYR A 238 -9.03 11.01 4.27
N ILE A 239 -7.92 11.19 4.98
CA ILE A 239 -7.70 10.60 6.30
C ILE A 239 -7.46 11.68 7.35
N SER A 240 -7.96 11.48 8.56
CA SER A 240 -7.96 12.52 9.57
C SER A 240 -7.58 12.03 10.96
N HIS A 241 -6.45 12.53 11.48
CA HIS A 241 -6.31 12.77 12.90
C HIS A 241 -7.23 13.94 13.23
N MET A 242 -8.34 13.65 13.88
CA MET A 242 -9.42 14.60 14.10
C MET A 242 -8.97 15.81 14.95
N ARG A 243 -9.74 16.86 14.90
CA ARG A 243 -9.45 18.11 15.62
C ARG A 243 -9.44 17.94 17.13
N GLU A 244 -10.30 17.04 17.62
CA GLU A 244 -10.45 16.78 19.05
C GLU A 244 -10.99 15.36 19.26
N GLU A 245 -10.48 14.67 20.26
CA GLU A 245 -10.77 13.26 20.50
C GLU A 245 -11.29 13.00 21.94
N ALA A 246 -11.62 14.06 22.68
CA ALA A 246 -12.15 14.00 24.04
C ALA A 246 -13.61 14.53 24.10
N ALA A 247 -13.84 15.68 24.71
CA ALA A 247 -15.18 16.21 24.95
C ALA A 247 -15.94 16.57 23.69
N ASP A 248 -15.23 17.06 22.66
CA ASP A 248 -15.81 17.49 21.38
C ASP A 248 -15.65 16.43 20.25
N VAL A 249 -15.35 15.18 20.60
CA VAL A 249 -15.15 14.10 19.61
C VAL A 249 -16.32 13.92 18.66
N LEU A 250 -17.57 14.10 19.10
CA LEU A 250 -18.74 14.02 18.20
C LEU A 250 -18.74 15.12 17.16
N LYS A 251 -18.26 16.32 17.48
CA LYS A 251 -18.11 17.43 16.52
C LYS A 251 -17.03 17.11 15.51
N SER A 252 -15.90 16.52 15.98
CA SER A 252 -14.78 16.18 15.12
C SER A 252 -15.10 15.03 14.15
N VAL A 253 -15.87 14.03 14.59
CA VAL A 253 -16.40 12.99 13.70
C VAL A 253 -17.33 13.58 12.65
N ASN A 254 -18.25 14.47 13.06
CA ASN A 254 -19.14 15.17 12.12
C ASN A 254 -18.37 16.07 11.14
N GLU A 255 -17.27 16.75 11.59
CA GLU A 255 -16.40 17.54 10.72
C GLU A 255 -15.77 16.65 9.63
N THR A 256 -15.23 15.50 10.00
CA THR A 256 -14.64 14.55 9.06
C THR A 256 -15.66 14.02 8.07
N ILE A 257 -16.85 13.65 8.52
CA ILE A 257 -17.96 13.22 7.67
C ILE A 257 -18.39 14.34 6.70
N ASN A 258 -18.52 15.57 7.21
CA ASN A 258 -18.89 16.73 6.40
C ASN A 258 -17.86 17.01 5.29
N ILE A 259 -16.56 16.92 5.61
CA ILE A 259 -15.50 17.05 4.61
C ILE A 259 -15.67 15.98 3.51
N GLY A 260 -15.94 14.74 3.90
CA GLY A 260 -16.19 13.65 2.95
C GLY A 260 -17.37 13.90 2.02
N LEU A 261 -18.48 14.40 2.57
CA LEU A 261 -19.70 14.71 1.81
C LEU A 261 -19.49 15.88 0.84
N GLU A 262 -18.92 17.00 1.33
CA GLU A 262 -18.73 18.21 0.54
C GLU A 262 -17.64 18.07 -0.53
N ALA A 263 -16.58 17.33 -0.24
CA ALA A 263 -15.53 17.03 -1.20
C ALA A 263 -15.84 15.81 -2.07
N LYS A 264 -16.88 15.03 -1.76
CA LYS A 264 -17.23 13.77 -2.44
C LYS A 264 -16.08 12.77 -2.44
N ILE A 265 -15.41 12.63 -1.33
CA ILE A 265 -14.21 11.82 -1.13
C ILE A 265 -14.46 10.74 -0.08
N PRO A 266 -13.99 9.50 -0.26
CA PRO A 266 -13.97 8.52 0.83
C PRO A 266 -13.18 9.05 2.02
N VAL A 267 -13.60 8.73 3.24
CA VAL A 267 -12.92 9.21 4.45
C VAL A 267 -12.47 8.05 5.34
N GLN A 268 -11.36 8.27 6.05
CA GLN A 268 -10.91 7.41 7.14
C GLN A 268 -10.71 8.25 8.39
N ILE A 269 -11.34 7.85 9.49
CA ILE A 269 -11.07 8.39 10.82
C ILE A 269 -9.90 7.59 11.37
N THR A 270 -8.76 8.26 11.59
CA THR A 270 -7.54 7.57 12.02
C THR A 270 -7.54 7.34 13.52
N HIS A 271 -6.91 6.23 13.96
CA HIS A 271 -6.71 5.84 15.36
C HIS A 271 -7.88 6.20 16.29
N HIS A 272 -9.10 5.88 15.84
CA HIS A 272 -10.33 6.24 16.53
C HIS A 272 -10.30 5.85 18.01
N LYS A 273 -10.44 6.82 18.87
CA LYS A 273 -10.47 6.67 20.32
C LYS A 273 -11.28 7.77 20.99
N ILE A 274 -11.60 7.56 22.25
CA ILE A 274 -12.22 8.57 23.11
C ILE A 274 -11.29 8.84 24.29
N ILE A 275 -10.72 10.02 24.35
CA ILE A 275 -9.78 10.42 25.39
C ILE A 275 -10.54 10.97 26.61
N GLY A 276 -10.04 10.66 27.83
CA GLY A 276 -10.61 11.11 29.09
C GLY A 276 -11.72 10.19 29.60
N LYS A 277 -11.62 9.79 30.87
CA LYS A 277 -12.59 8.87 31.51
C LYS A 277 -14.02 9.42 31.52
N GLU A 278 -14.14 10.73 31.65
CA GLU A 278 -15.40 11.46 31.63
C GLU A 278 -16.16 11.35 30.30
N ASN A 279 -15.44 11.08 29.22
CA ASN A 279 -15.97 10.95 27.85
C ASN A 279 -16.22 9.48 27.46
N TRP A 280 -15.79 8.51 28.26
CA TRP A 280 -15.94 7.10 27.94
C TRP A 280 -17.41 6.71 27.74
N GLY A 281 -17.68 5.93 26.72
CA GLY A 281 -19.04 5.56 26.28
C GLY A 281 -19.53 6.36 25.06
N LEU A 282 -18.93 7.52 24.75
CA LEU A 282 -19.25 8.27 23.53
C LEU A 282 -18.92 7.51 22.24
N SER A 283 -18.11 6.43 22.32
CA SER A 283 -17.80 5.57 21.19
C SER A 283 -19.05 4.97 20.52
N LYS A 284 -20.14 4.75 21.29
CA LYS A 284 -21.43 4.30 20.72
C LYS A 284 -22.03 5.36 19.78
N GLU A 285 -21.91 6.62 20.17
CA GLU A 285 -22.44 7.73 19.38
C GLU A 285 -21.54 8.03 18.17
N THR A 286 -20.21 8.00 18.32
CA THR A 286 -19.30 8.18 17.19
C THR A 286 -19.49 7.09 16.14
N LEU A 287 -19.60 5.82 16.54
CA LEU A 287 -19.88 4.71 15.63
C LEU A 287 -21.27 4.85 14.96
N ARG A 288 -22.29 5.31 15.71
CA ARG A 288 -23.60 5.58 15.12
C ARG A 288 -23.52 6.66 14.03
N LEU A 289 -22.78 7.76 14.25
CA LEU A 289 -22.57 8.78 13.22
C LEU A 289 -21.91 8.21 11.96
N VAL A 290 -20.90 7.35 12.14
CA VAL A 290 -20.23 6.66 11.03
C VAL A 290 -21.20 5.73 10.29
N ASP A 291 -21.98 4.91 11.01
CA ASP A 291 -22.96 4.01 10.42
C ASP A 291 -24.03 4.78 9.63
N ASP A 292 -24.48 5.92 10.16
CA ASP A 292 -25.47 6.75 9.49
C ASP A 292 -24.90 7.40 8.22
N ALA A 293 -23.63 7.83 8.25
CA ALA A 293 -22.94 8.33 7.06
C ALA A 293 -22.78 7.24 5.97
N ILE A 294 -22.42 6.01 6.38
CA ILE A 294 -22.33 4.85 5.47
C ILE A 294 -23.70 4.54 4.85
N LYS A 295 -24.78 4.52 5.64
CA LYS A 295 -26.16 4.35 5.13
C LYS A 295 -26.55 5.46 4.17
N GLY A 296 -26.03 6.67 4.40
CA GLY A 296 -26.20 7.83 3.51
C GLY A 296 -25.39 7.76 2.22
N GLY A 297 -24.55 6.74 2.04
CA GLY A 297 -23.78 6.48 0.82
C GLY A 297 -22.33 7.01 0.86
N LEU A 298 -21.88 7.61 1.96
CA LEU A 298 -20.48 8.00 2.11
C LEU A 298 -19.64 6.73 2.43
N LYS A 299 -18.50 6.60 1.79
CA LYS A 299 -17.52 5.57 2.15
C LYS A 299 -16.71 6.06 3.35
N VAL A 300 -16.92 5.44 4.50
CA VAL A 300 -16.21 5.74 5.75
C VAL A 300 -15.49 4.50 6.23
N SER A 301 -14.25 4.64 6.65
CA SER A 301 -13.47 3.65 7.36
C SER A 301 -12.91 4.21 8.67
N ILE A 302 -12.49 3.33 9.54
CA ILE A 302 -11.88 3.66 10.83
C ILE A 302 -10.66 2.76 10.96
N ASP A 303 -9.51 3.30 11.40
CA ASP A 303 -8.42 2.49 11.91
C ASP A 303 -8.30 2.60 13.43
N GLN A 304 -7.73 1.60 14.03
CA GLN A 304 -7.53 1.53 15.47
C GLN A 304 -6.30 0.69 15.80
N TYR A 305 -5.49 1.14 16.74
CA TYR A 305 -4.38 0.39 17.31
C TYR A 305 -4.83 -0.51 18.46
N PRO A 306 -4.10 -1.62 18.74
CA PRO A 306 -4.51 -2.60 19.76
C PRO A 306 -3.98 -2.27 21.17
N TYR A 307 -3.58 -1.03 21.42
CA TYR A 307 -3.01 -0.61 22.70
C TYR A 307 -4.06 0.11 23.57
N THR A 308 -3.88 0.07 24.89
CA THR A 308 -4.78 0.71 25.86
C THR A 308 -4.33 2.11 26.25
N ALA A 309 -3.22 2.59 25.73
CA ALA A 309 -2.67 3.92 25.92
C ALA A 309 -2.04 4.44 24.62
N SER A 310 -1.95 5.76 24.51
CA SER A 310 -1.33 6.47 23.39
C SER A 310 -0.30 7.48 23.92
#